data_ae702fcd75efdc913aed14711561d8cf
#
_entry.id   ae702fcd75efdc913aed14711561d8cf
#
_cell.length_a   1.000
_cell.length_b   1.000
_cell.length_c   1.000
_cell.angle_alpha   90.00
_cell.angle_beta   90.00
_cell.angle_gamma   90.00
#
_symmetry.space_group_name_H-M   'P 1'
#
loop_
_entity.id
_entity.type
_entity.pdbx_description
1 polymer ?
#
loop_
_entity_poly.entity_id
_entity_poly.type
_entity_poly.pdbx_seq_one_letter_code
_entity_poly.pdbx_strand_id
1 'polypeptide(L)'
;VSSVDKSDYTQLRQLHQWNLWGKERIGKSLLPLNVSEHCLKVFSSSELSQSRLQNDVARALHNMGVTFEEEVILNSGYSIDLLVSINEKEIAIEVDGPSHFIGKSKKPNGKTRLKRRQIRALDNLDVISVPYWEWDAIEEMREGDKLKGGSRYLEKLLGKVGNC
;
A
#
# COMPACT_ATOMS: atom_id res chain seq x y z
N VAL A 1 2.25 29.19 19.97
CA VAL A 1 2.34 28.03 19.06
C VAL A 1 1.26 28.24 18.02
N SER A 2 1.64 28.77 16.85
CA SER A 2 0.71 29.03 15.75
C SER A 2 0.17 27.68 15.25
N SER A 3 -1.16 27.53 15.24
CA SER A 3 -1.83 26.41 14.59
C SER A 3 -1.49 26.45 13.09
N VAL A 4 -0.67 25.50 12.63
CA VAL A 4 -0.45 25.32 11.20
C VAL A 4 -1.80 24.97 10.58
N ASP A 5 -2.24 25.75 9.59
CA ASP A 5 -3.54 25.58 8.97
C ASP A 5 -3.60 24.22 8.23
N LYS A 6 -4.74 23.52 8.30
CA LYS A 6 -4.96 22.28 7.53
C LYS A 6 -4.75 22.46 6.03
N SER A 7 -4.91 23.68 5.52
CA SER A 7 -4.62 24.06 4.13
C SER A 7 -3.14 23.85 3.80
N ASP A 8 -2.22 24.21 4.69
CA ASP A 8 -0.78 24.11 4.47
C ASP A 8 -0.32 22.65 4.35
N TYR A 9 -0.89 21.76 5.17
CA TYR A 9 -0.60 20.32 5.08
C TYR A 9 -1.05 19.71 3.74
N THR A 10 -2.19 20.14 3.21
CA THR A 10 -2.69 19.68 1.92
C THR A 10 -1.77 20.11 0.78
N GLN A 11 -1.31 21.36 0.79
CA GLN A 11 -0.38 21.88 -0.20
C GLN A 11 0.97 21.15 -0.16
N LEU A 12 1.52 20.92 1.02
CA LEU A 12 2.78 20.20 1.19
C LEU A 12 2.70 18.75 0.68
N ARG A 13 1.56 18.07 0.90
CA ARG A 13 1.30 16.73 0.33
C ARG A 13 1.21 16.74 -1.19
N GLN A 14 0.57 17.75 -1.78
CA GLN A 14 0.50 17.91 -3.23
C GLN A 14 1.87 18.21 -3.84
N LEU A 15 2.67 19.08 -3.20
CA LEU A 15 4.06 19.34 -3.59
C LEU A 15 4.92 18.08 -3.54
N HIS A 16 4.75 17.25 -2.50
CA HIS A 16 5.43 15.96 -2.44
C HIS A 16 5.06 15.07 -3.61
N GLN A 17 3.76 14.91 -3.91
CA GLN A 17 3.32 14.10 -5.06
C GLN A 17 3.84 14.61 -6.40
N TRP A 18 3.91 15.94 -6.58
CA TRP A 18 4.53 16.54 -7.76
C TRP A 18 6.03 16.25 -7.82
N ASN A 19 6.72 16.29 -6.70
CA ASN A 19 8.14 15.92 -6.61
C ASN A 19 8.38 14.44 -6.93
N LEU A 20 7.52 13.54 -6.43
CA LEU A 20 7.56 12.12 -6.78
C LEU A 20 7.34 11.90 -8.29
N TRP A 21 6.43 12.66 -8.90
CA TRP A 21 6.25 12.63 -10.35
C TRP A 21 7.53 13.05 -11.10
N GLY A 22 8.22 14.09 -10.61
CA GLY A 22 9.51 14.51 -11.19
C GLY A 22 10.58 13.42 -11.08
N LYS A 23 10.71 12.79 -9.92
CA LYS A 23 11.62 11.65 -9.71
C LYS A 23 11.28 10.48 -10.66
N GLU A 24 9.99 10.14 -10.78
CA GLU A 24 9.52 9.03 -11.63
C GLU A 24 9.73 9.30 -13.13
N ARG A 25 9.45 10.53 -13.61
CA ARG A 25 9.39 10.85 -15.04
C ARG A 25 10.65 11.50 -15.59
N ILE A 26 11.38 12.21 -14.76
CA ILE A 26 12.52 13.04 -15.15
C ILE A 26 13.81 12.52 -14.47
N GLY A 27 13.68 11.61 -13.50
CA GLY A 27 14.82 11.03 -12.76
C GLY A 27 15.43 11.96 -11.72
N LYS A 28 14.79 13.08 -11.35
CA LYS A 28 15.33 14.04 -10.38
C LYS A 28 14.27 14.73 -9.55
N SER A 29 14.68 15.21 -8.37
CA SER A 29 13.83 16.07 -7.53
C SER A 29 13.56 17.40 -8.23
N LEU A 30 12.33 17.87 -8.14
CA LEU A 30 11.88 19.19 -8.61
C LEU A 30 11.90 20.25 -7.51
N LEU A 31 12.14 19.84 -6.26
CA LEU A 31 12.18 20.71 -5.09
C LEU A 31 13.60 20.79 -4.52
N PRO A 32 13.96 21.94 -3.92
CA PRO A 32 15.16 22.03 -3.07
C PRO A 32 15.12 20.99 -1.95
N LEU A 33 16.29 20.52 -1.50
CA LEU A 33 16.41 19.41 -0.54
C LEU A 33 15.60 19.65 0.74
N ASN A 34 15.78 20.80 1.38
CA ASN A 34 15.08 21.16 2.62
C ASN A 34 13.54 21.19 2.46
N VAL A 35 13.04 21.64 1.31
CA VAL A 35 11.59 21.65 1.02
C VAL A 35 11.10 20.23 0.75
N SER A 36 11.87 19.45 0.01
CA SER A 36 11.54 18.04 -0.30
C SER A 36 11.46 17.19 0.99
N GLU A 37 12.39 17.35 1.92
CA GLU A 37 12.39 16.65 3.21
C GLU A 37 11.19 17.05 4.06
N HIS A 38 10.86 18.35 4.12
CA HIS A 38 9.69 18.82 4.84
C HIS A 38 8.38 18.27 4.26
N CYS A 39 8.24 18.30 2.93
CA CYS A 39 7.07 17.73 2.24
C CYS A 39 6.96 16.21 2.46
N LEU A 40 8.07 15.48 2.42
CA LEU A 40 8.12 14.04 2.71
C LEU A 40 7.63 13.76 4.15
N LYS A 41 8.14 14.48 5.15
CA LYS A 41 7.74 14.33 6.55
C LYS A 41 6.23 14.54 6.73
N VAL A 42 5.65 15.56 6.10
CA VAL A 42 4.21 15.81 6.16
C VAL A 42 3.42 14.73 5.40
N PHE A 43 3.93 14.26 4.28
CA PHE A 43 3.27 13.23 3.48
C PHE A 43 3.21 11.88 4.22
N SER A 44 4.30 11.47 4.88
CA SER A 44 4.39 10.21 5.62
C SER A 44 3.74 10.24 7.02
N SER A 45 3.33 11.41 7.53
CA SER A 45 2.70 11.57 8.84
C SER A 45 1.18 11.31 8.85
N SER A 46 0.64 10.55 7.88
CA SER A 46 -0.78 10.16 7.89
C SER A 46 -1.07 9.22 9.05
N GLU A 47 -2.24 9.42 9.69
CA GLU A 47 -2.72 8.49 10.70
C GLU A 47 -2.91 7.10 10.06
N LEU A 48 -2.22 6.12 10.62
CA LEU A 48 -2.35 4.72 10.27
C LEU A 48 -3.59 4.18 11.02
N SER A 49 -4.55 3.63 10.30
CA SER A 49 -5.71 2.98 10.90
C SER A 49 -5.87 1.60 10.29
N GLN A 50 -5.59 0.58 11.07
CA GLN A 50 -5.78 -0.80 10.65
C GLN A 50 -7.27 -1.11 10.49
N SER A 51 -7.62 -1.67 9.35
CA SER A 51 -8.97 -2.17 9.09
C SER A 51 -9.11 -3.63 9.53
N ARG A 52 -10.36 -4.08 9.79
CA ARG A 52 -10.63 -5.49 10.07
C ARG A 52 -10.09 -6.41 8.95
N LEU A 53 -10.30 -6.00 7.70
CA LEU A 53 -9.82 -6.74 6.54
C LEU A 53 -8.29 -6.91 6.54
N GLN A 54 -7.56 -5.85 6.90
CA GLN A 54 -6.10 -5.87 7.02
C GLN A 54 -5.63 -6.87 8.09
N ASN A 55 -6.28 -6.86 9.26
CA ASN A 55 -5.98 -7.81 10.34
C ASN A 55 -6.26 -9.26 9.93
N ASP A 56 -7.30 -9.51 9.14
CA ASP A 56 -7.65 -10.86 8.68
C ASP A 56 -6.62 -11.37 7.64
N VAL A 57 -6.15 -10.49 6.74
CA VAL A 57 -5.07 -10.79 5.79
C VAL A 57 -3.74 -11.06 6.54
N ALA A 58 -3.37 -10.21 7.51
CA ALA A 58 -2.18 -10.39 8.33
C ALA A 58 -2.20 -11.72 9.07
N ARG A 59 -3.35 -12.09 9.66
CA ARG A 59 -3.54 -13.38 10.34
C ARG A 59 -3.36 -14.56 9.38
N ALA A 60 -3.85 -14.46 8.16
CA ALA A 60 -3.69 -15.52 7.16
C ALA A 60 -2.22 -15.68 6.74
N LEU A 61 -1.45 -14.60 6.57
CA LEU A 61 -0.01 -14.63 6.32
C LEU A 61 0.76 -15.27 7.48
N HIS A 62 0.43 -14.88 8.71
CA HIS A 62 1.02 -15.46 9.91
C HIS A 62 0.82 -16.99 9.96
N ASN A 63 -0.41 -17.47 9.64
CA ASN A 63 -0.71 -18.90 9.62
C ASN A 63 0.02 -19.66 8.50
N MET A 64 0.43 -18.97 7.45
CA MET A 64 1.29 -19.54 6.39
C MET A 64 2.77 -19.58 6.77
N GLY A 65 3.17 -19.01 7.91
CA GLY A 65 4.56 -18.88 8.32
C GLY A 65 5.35 -17.87 7.48
N VAL A 66 4.66 -16.94 6.81
CA VAL A 66 5.28 -15.90 5.98
C VAL A 66 5.75 -14.77 6.86
N THR A 67 6.98 -14.30 6.67
CA THR A 67 7.52 -13.12 7.37
C THR A 67 6.99 -11.85 6.70
N PHE A 68 6.46 -10.93 7.50
CA PHE A 68 5.96 -9.64 7.03
C PHE A 68 6.08 -8.56 8.11
N GLU A 69 6.02 -7.31 7.67
CA GLU A 69 5.89 -6.11 8.50
C GLU A 69 4.59 -5.38 8.16
N GLU A 70 3.94 -4.80 9.16
CA GLU A 70 2.69 -4.05 9.00
C GLU A 70 2.95 -2.55 8.97
N GLU A 71 2.13 -1.80 8.20
CA GLU A 71 2.13 -0.33 8.20
C GLU A 71 3.51 0.29 7.90
N VAL A 72 4.19 -0.24 6.88
CA VAL A 72 5.55 0.19 6.51
C VAL A 72 5.51 1.49 5.72
N ILE A 73 6.32 2.47 6.12
CA ILE A 73 6.55 3.70 5.36
C ILE A 73 7.76 3.53 4.46
N LEU A 74 7.54 3.66 3.16
CA LEU A 74 8.58 3.51 2.14
C LEU A 74 9.40 4.79 1.96
N ASN A 75 10.54 4.69 1.25
CA ASN A 75 11.39 5.85 0.94
C ASN A 75 10.67 6.94 0.12
N SER A 76 9.70 6.58 -0.68
CA SER A 76 8.80 7.53 -1.36
C SER A 76 7.88 8.29 -0.42
N GLY A 77 7.74 7.85 0.85
CA GLY A 77 6.81 8.40 1.84
C GLY A 77 5.42 7.75 1.81
N TYR A 78 5.15 6.85 0.87
CA TYR A 78 3.92 6.05 0.91
C TYR A 78 3.96 5.04 2.05
N SER A 79 2.85 4.89 2.78
CA SER A 79 2.64 3.74 3.65
C SER A 79 2.05 2.59 2.84
N ILE A 80 2.46 1.37 3.14
CA ILE A 80 1.86 0.14 2.63
C ILE A 80 1.31 -0.68 3.79
N ASP A 81 0.24 -1.44 3.54
CA ASP A 81 -0.42 -2.19 4.60
C ASP A 81 0.46 -3.32 5.13
N LEU A 82 1.12 -4.06 4.23
CA LEU A 82 1.99 -5.18 4.58
C LEU A 82 3.19 -5.24 3.63
N LEU A 83 4.39 -5.40 4.17
CA LEU A 83 5.62 -5.72 3.44
C LEU A 83 5.98 -7.17 3.70
N VAL A 84 5.92 -8.01 2.68
CA VAL A 84 6.16 -9.45 2.77
C VAL A 84 7.52 -9.80 2.20
N SER A 85 8.29 -10.63 2.91
CA SER A 85 9.60 -11.13 2.47
C SER A 85 9.51 -12.60 2.09
N ILE A 86 9.75 -12.92 0.80
CA ILE A 86 9.75 -14.28 0.26
C ILE A 86 10.99 -14.48 -0.62
N ASN A 87 11.82 -15.47 -0.32
CA ASN A 87 13.02 -15.78 -1.11
C ASN A 87 13.90 -14.55 -1.40
N GLU A 88 14.18 -13.77 -0.36
CA GLU A 88 14.96 -12.52 -0.44
C GLU A 88 14.32 -11.40 -1.28
N LYS A 89 13.08 -11.58 -1.72
CA LYS A 89 12.31 -10.58 -2.45
C LYS A 89 11.26 -9.95 -1.53
N GLU A 90 11.21 -8.62 -1.53
CA GLU A 90 10.16 -7.87 -0.83
C GLU A 90 8.99 -7.55 -1.76
N ILE A 91 7.79 -7.74 -1.26
CA ILE A 91 6.53 -7.53 -1.98
C ILE A 91 5.60 -6.68 -1.11
N ALA A 92 5.13 -5.58 -1.64
CA ALA A 92 4.11 -4.76 -0.99
C ALA A 92 2.72 -5.35 -1.21
N ILE A 93 1.96 -5.56 -0.12
CA ILE A 93 0.54 -5.94 -0.20
C ILE A 93 -0.30 -4.73 0.22
N GLU A 94 -1.27 -4.38 -0.61
CA GLU A 94 -2.30 -3.37 -0.35
C GLU A 94 -3.64 -4.05 -0.17
N VAL A 95 -4.25 -3.85 0.97
CA VAL A 95 -5.57 -4.39 1.33
C VAL A 95 -6.63 -3.36 1.00
N ASP A 96 -7.27 -3.52 -0.16
CA ASP A 96 -8.07 -2.48 -0.77
C ASP A 96 -9.56 -2.57 -0.39
N GLY A 97 -9.99 -1.68 0.49
CA GLY A 97 -11.40 -1.45 0.81
C GLY A 97 -12.16 -0.73 -0.33
N PRO A 98 -13.49 -0.56 -0.18
CA PRO A 98 -14.34 0.05 -1.22
C PRO A 98 -13.89 1.43 -1.72
N SER A 99 -13.27 2.25 -0.85
CA SER A 99 -12.78 3.60 -1.18
C SER A 99 -11.63 3.63 -2.18
N HIS A 100 -10.97 2.49 -2.42
CA HIS A 100 -9.87 2.35 -3.37
C HIS A 100 -10.34 2.19 -4.83
N PHE A 101 -11.65 2.06 -5.06
CA PHE A 101 -12.23 1.78 -6.36
C PHE A 101 -13.19 2.89 -6.83
N ILE A 102 -13.51 2.89 -8.13
CA ILE A 102 -14.44 3.84 -8.74
C ILE A 102 -15.87 3.34 -8.53
N GLY A 103 -16.60 3.95 -7.60
CA GLY A 103 -17.98 3.58 -7.29
C GLY A 103 -18.12 2.08 -7.01
N LYS A 104 -19.07 1.41 -7.68
CA LYS A 104 -19.27 -0.05 -7.56
C LYS A 104 -18.41 -0.86 -8.54
N SER A 105 -17.51 -0.21 -9.30
CA SER A 105 -16.64 -0.92 -10.25
C SER A 105 -15.47 -1.57 -9.55
N LYS A 106 -14.94 -2.65 -10.12
CA LYS A 106 -13.69 -3.27 -9.65
C LYS A 106 -12.43 -2.55 -10.17
N LYS A 107 -12.57 -1.36 -10.74
CA LYS A 107 -11.46 -0.56 -11.28
C LYS A 107 -10.88 0.34 -10.18
N PRO A 108 -9.59 0.27 -9.89
CA PRO A 108 -8.96 1.14 -8.90
C PRO A 108 -9.07 2.61 -9.36
N ASN A 109 -9.31 3.50 -8.38
CA ASN A 109 -9.39 4.93 -8.62
C ASN A 109 -8.02 5.54 -8.96
N GLY A 110 -7.99 6.81 -9.35
CA GLY A 110 -6.77 7.50 -9.78
C GLY A 110 -5.69 7.55 -8.69
N LYS A 111 -6.09 7.78 -7.44
CA LYS A 111 -5.18 7.82 -6.29
C LYS A 111 -4.50 6.47 -6.06
N THR A 112 -5.26 5.38 -6.07
CA THR A 112 -4.75 4.01 -5.90
C THR A 112 -3.81 3.62 -7.04
N ARG A 113 -4.18 3.95 -8.28
CA ARG A 113 -3.33 3.69 -9.45
C ARG A 113 -2.01 4.46 -9.40
N LEU A 114 -2.06 5.74 -9.00
CA LEU A 114 -0.88 6.59 -8.85
C LEU A 114 0.07 6.03 -7.78
N LYS A 115 -0.46 5.73 -6.59
CA LYS A 115 0.31 5.14 -5.48
C LYS A 115 1.05 3.88 -5.94
N ARG A 116 0.34 2.90 -6.48
CA ARG A 116 0.93 1.62 -6.92
C ARG A 116 1.99 1.80 -8.00
N ARG A 117 1.78 2.72 -8.94
CA ARG A 117 2.75 3.02 -10.00
C ARG A 117 4.02 3.62 -9.43
N GLN A 118 3.89 4.58 -8.51
CA GLN A 118 5.04 5.26 -7.91
C GLN A 118 5.82 4.35 -6.96
N ILE A 119 5.16 3.49 -6.20
CA ILE A 119 5.83 2.46 -5.37
C ILE A 119 6.71 1.56 -6.25
N ARG A 120 6.17 1.05 -7.37
CA ARG A 120 6.96 0.21 -8.29
C ARG A 120 8.15 0.96 -8.89
N ALA A 121 7.97 2.21 -9.28
CA ALA A 121 8.99 2.99 -9.98
C ALA A 121 10.07 3.55 -9.05
N LEU A 122 9.73 3.91 -7.81
CA LEU A 122 10.60 4.67 -6.90
C LEU A 122 11.15 3.81 -5.76
N ASP A 123 10.38 2.85 -5.28
CA ASP A 123 10.77 1.95 -4.19
C ASP A 123 11.19 0.56 -4.71
N ASN A 124 11.04 0.32 -6.02
CA ASN A 124 11.38 -0.95 -6.68
C ASN A 124 10.69 -2.19 -6.06
N LEU A 125 9.44 -2.02 -5.61
CA LEU A 125 8.64 -3.08 -5.02
C LEU A 125 7.52 -3.52 -5.96
N ASP A 126 7.31 -4.83 -6.06
CA ASP A 126 6.07 -5.36 -6.63
C ASP A 126 4.90 -5.06 -5.69
N VAL A 127 3.78 -4.63 -6.24
CA VAL A 127 2.58 -4.32 -5.46
C VAL A 127 1.47 -5.29 -5.81
N ILE A 128 1.02 -6.05 -4.81
CA ILE A 128 -0.13 -6.95 -4.87
C ILE A 128 -1.33 -6.27 -4.20
N SER A 129 -2.49 -6.40 -4.80
CA SER A 129 -3.77 -5.93 -4.26
C SER A 129 -4.56 -7.11 -3.72
N VAL A 130 -5.08 -6.95 -2.51
CA VAL A 130 -6.10 -7.83 -1.91
C VAL A 130 -7.40 -7.02 -1.83
N PRO A 131 -8.27 -7.09 -2.86
CA PRO A 131 -9.50 -6.32 -2.87
C PRO A 131 -10.57 -6.95 -1.96
N TYR A 132 -11.32 -6.12 -1.26
CA TYR A 132 -12.33 -6.53 -0.29
C TYR A 132 -13.32 -7.59 -0.82
N TRP A 133 -13.79 -7.45 -2.07
CA TRP A 133 -14.77 -8.41 -2.62
C TRP A 133 -14.20 -9.81 -2.90
N GLU A 134 -12.89 -9.93 -3.12
CA GLU A 134 -12.26 -11.25 -3.27
C GLU A 134 -12.09 -11.91 -1.91
N TRP A 135 -11.79 -11.10 -0.89
CA TRP A 135 -11.70 -11.58 0.48
C TRP A 135 -13.07 -11.92 1.08
N ASP A 136 -14.09 -11.07 0.88
CA ASP A 136 -15.46 -11.33 1.33
C ASP A 136 -16.00 -12.64 0.76
N ALA A 137 -15.71 -12.95 -0.52
CA ALA A 137 -16.10 -14.21 -1.14
C ALA A 137 -15.46 -15.45 -0.46
N ILE A 138 -14.31 -15.28 0.21
CA ILE A 138 -13.69 -16.34 1.03
C ILE A 138 -14.37 -16.43 2.39
N GLU A 139 -14.76 -15.29 2.97
CA GLU A 139 -15.46 -15.24 4.25
C GLU A 139 -16.87 -15.84 4.20
N GLU A 140 -17.50 -15.90 3.03
CA GLU A 140 -18.79 -16.59 2.83
C GLU A 140 -18.68 -18.12 2.92
N MET A 141 -17.46 -18.67 2.90
CA MET A 141 -17.22 -20.08 3.10
C MET A 141 -17.42 -20.47 4.60
N ARG A 142 -17.67 -21.76 4.88
CA ARG A 142 -17.86 -22.27 6.24
C ARG A 142 -16.67 -21.94 7.15
N GLU A 143 -16.92 -21.65 8.43
CA GLU A 143 -15.95 -21.11 9.40
C GLU A 143 -14.63 -21.91 9.53
N GLY A 144 -14.67 -23.24 9.39
CA GLY A 144 -13.47 -24.10 9.38
C GLY A 144 -12.62 -24.01 8.09
N ASP A 145 -13.17 -23.49 7.01
CA ASP A 145 -12.51 -23.40 5.70
C ASP A 145 -11.97 -21.98 5.41
N LYS A 146 -12.41 -20.96 6.18
CA LYS A 146 -12.03 -19.56 5.98
C LYS A 146 -10.52 -19.30 6.06
N LEU A 147 -9.88 -19.79 7.11
CA LEU A 147 -8.42 -19.67 7.30
C LEU A 147 -7.64 -20.36 6.19
N LYS A 148 -8.07 -21.57 5.81
CA LYS A 148 -7.48 -22.31 4.68
C LYS A 148 -7.76 -21.62 3.34
N GLY A 149 -8.94 -21.03 3.18
CA GLY A 149 -9.32 -20.27 1.99
C GLY A 149 -8.46 -19.00 1.81
N GLY A 150 -8.29 -18.21 2.87
CA GLY A 150 -7.43 -17.03 2.88
C GLY A 150 -5.97 -17.34 2.58
N SER A 151 -5.41 -18.38 3.21
CA SER A 151 -4.04 -18.81 2.95
C SER A 151 -3.85 -19.26 1.51
N ARG A 152 -4.74 -20.09 0.95
CA ARG A 152 -4.67 -20.52 -0.46
C ARG A 152 -4.78 -19.35 -1.44
N TYR A 153 -5.63 -18.37 -1.13
CA TYR A 153 -5.77 -17.17 -1.95
C TYR A 153 -4.48 -16.37 -1.98
N LEU A 154 -3.87 -16.13 -0.81
CA LEU A 154 -2.60 -15.40 -0.70
C LEU A 154 -1.44 -16.18 -1.33
N GLU A 155 -1.35 -17.49 -1.14
CA GLU A 155 -0.36 -18.35 -1.78
C GLU A 155 -0.43 -18.22 -3.32
N LYS A 156 -1.63 -18.25 -3.89
CA LYS A 156 -1.84 -18.04 -5.33
C LYS A 156 -1.41 -16.65 -5.81
N LEU A 157 -1.65 -15.59 -5.01
CA LEU A 157 -1.24 -14.24 -5.34
C LEU A 157 0.28 -14.08 -5.29
N LEU A 158 0.91 -14.56 -4.21
CA LEU A 158 2.35 -14.48 -3.98
C LEU A 158 3.12 -15.36 -4.97
N GLY A 159 2.62 -16.54 -5.30
CA GLY A 159 3.22 -17.45 -6.28
C GLY A 159 3.30 -16.90 -7.70
N LYS A 160 2.41 -15.96 -8.06
CA LYS A 160 2.47 -15.26 -9.36
C LYS A 160 3.64 -14.30 -9.48
N VAL A 161 4.15 -13.76 -8.36
CA VAL A 161 5.22 -12.76 -8.32
C VAL A 161 6.56 -13.41 -8.02
N GLY A 162 6.58 -14.56 -7.33
CA GLY A 162 7.80 -15.30 -7.00
C GLY A 162 8.41 -16.11 -8.17
N ASN A 163 7.67 -16.26 -9.29
CA ASN A 163 8.10 -17.05 -10.46
C ASN A 163 8.53 -16.19 -11.67
N CYS A 164 8.86 -14.89 -11.45
CA CYS A 164 9.43 -14.02 -12.49
C CYS A 164 10.90 -13.73 -12.25
#